data_80c942184a937b9f5c353a5ce0ce2ef5
#
_entry.id   80c942184a937b9f5c353a5ce0ce2ef5
#
_cell.length_a   1.000
_cell.length_b   1.000
_cell.length_c   1.000
_cell.angle_alpha   90.00
_cell.angle_beta   90.00
_cell.angle_gamma   90.00
#
_symmetry.space_group_name_H-M   'P 1'
#
loop_
_entity.id
_entity.type
_entity.pdbx_description
1 polymer ?
#
loop_
_entity_poly.entity_id
_entity_poly.type
_entity_poly.pdbx_seq_one_letter_code
_entity_poly.pdbx_strand_id
1 'polypeptide(L)'
;MDAITHVPAPYNEPIGTFAPGTPERAGLEQGLKDLVATTHELPNIIGGKKVMAAGEKIEVRSPHEHSRVLGVTANSTQADATNAIAAAKTAAPMWRDLPFDERAAVILRAADLLSGPWRNKVLAATVWGQSKTAYQAEIDSTCELIDFWRFNVHFARQILQEQPVSSPGVWNRTDHRPLEGFVYAITPFNFTAIAGNLPTAPALMGNTVIWKPSPTQQVAASITMDLLMAAGLPPGVINMVTGDGI
;
A
#
# COMPACT_ATOMS: atom_id res chain seq x y z
N MET A 1 18.40 1.60 27.60
CA MET A 1 19.34 2.48 26.83
C MET A 1 18.48 3.31 25.89
N ASP A 2 18.51 4.61 26.09
CA ASP A 2 17.63 5.51 25.33
C ASP A 2 18.38 6.03 24.11
N ALA A 3 18.17 5.38 22.97
CA ALA A 3 18.72 5.85 21.71
C ALA A 3 17.89 7.03 21.21
N ILE A 4 18.54 8.09 20.75
CA ILE A 4 17.90 9.14 19.98
C ILE A 4 17.80 8.63 18.55
N THR A 5 16.59 8.30 18.13
CA THR A 5 16.34 7.82 16.77
C THR A 5 16.16 8.97 15.80
N HIS A 6 16.67 8.81 14.61
CA HIS A 6 16.46 9.73 13.48
C HIS A 6 15.86 9.00 12.32
N VAL A 7 14.82 9.55 11.73
CA VAL A 7 14.30 9.07 10.44
C VAL A 7 15.39 9.31 9.38
N PRO A 8 15.72 8.30 8.56
CA PRO A 8 16.70 8.48 7.48
C PRO A 8 16.33 9.63 6.56
N ALA A 9 17.32 10.35 6.05
CA ALA A 9 17.09 11.34 5.00
C ALA A 9 16.48 10.64 3.77
N PRO A 10 15.37 11.15 3.21
CA PRO A 10 14.76 10.53 2.05
C PRO A 10 15.62 10.78 0.82
N TYR A 11 15.59 9.83 -0.10
CA TYR A 11 16.21 9.96 -1.42
C TYR A 11 15.28 9.31 -2.45
N ASN A 12 15.31 9.83 -3.67
CA ASN A 12 14.52 9.25 -4.75
C ASN A 12 15.08 7.90 -5.17
N GLU A 13 14.18 6.97 -5.42
CA GLU A 13 14.53 5.64 -5.91
C GLU A 13 15.14 5.75 -7.31
N PRO A 14 16.30 5.15 -7.56
CA PRO A 14 16.87 5.11 -8.89
C PRO A 14 15.95 4.40 -9.88
N ILE A 15 15.73 5.05 -11.03
CA ILE A 15 14.93 4.46 -12.12
C ILE A 15 15.76 3.39 -12.81
N GLY A 16 15.23 2.15 -12.85
CA GLY A 16 15.84 1.04 -13.54
C GLY A 16 15.83 1.22 -15.05
N THR A 17 16.87 0.68 -15.72
CA THR A 17 16.90 0.58 -17.18
C THR A 17 16.55 -0.84 -17.60
N PHE A 18 15.69 -0.97 -18.62
CA PHE A 18 15.26 -2.26 -19.17
C PHE A 18 15.94 -2.51 -20.53
N ALA A 19 17.15 -2.02 -20.71
CA ALA A 19 17.92 -2.25 -21.92
C ALA A 19 18.22 -3.75 -22.12
N PRO A 20 18.39 -4.22 -23.36
CA PRO A 20 18.77 -5.61 -23.61
C PRO A 20 19.99 -6.05 -22.81
N GLY A 21 19.90 -7.19 -22.14
CA GLY A 21 20.99 -7.78 -21.36
C GLY A 21 21.13 -7.26 -19.92
N THR A 22 20.26 -6.35 -19.48
CA THR A 22 20.28 -5.88 -18.08
C THR A 22 19.59 -6.86 -17.14
N PRO A 23 20.03 -6.95 -15.86
CA PRO A 23 19.38 -7.76 -14.85
C PRO A 23 17.93 -7.34 -14.58
N GLU A 24 17.63 -6.03 -14.63
CA GLU A 24 16.30 -5.46 -14.44
C GLU A 24 15.33 -5.97 -15.49
N ARG A 25 15.76 -6.00 -16.76
CA ARG A 25 14.96 -6.56 -17.86
C ARG A 25 14.71 -8.06 -17.65
N ALA A 26 15.74 -8.82 -17.33
CA ALA A 26 15.60 -10.26 -17.09
C ALA A 26 14.65 -10.55 -15.91
N GLY A 27 14.77 -9.78 -14.83
CA GLY A 27 13.88 -9.86 -13.68
C GLY A 27 12.43 -9.52 -14.00
N LEU A 28 12.19 -8.46 -14.78
CA LEU A 28 10.84 -8.10 -15.23
C LEU A 28 10.26 -9.17 -16.17
N GLU A 29 11.02 -9.66 -17.14
CA GLU A 29 10.56 -10.71 -18.07
C GLU A 29 10.18 -11.98 -17.32
N GLN A 30 10.92 -12.35 -16.28
CA GLN A 30 10.55 -13.46 -15.40
C GLN A 30 9.28 -13.16 -14.61
N GLY A 31 9.20 -12.00 -13.97
CA GLY A 31 8.00 -11.58 -13.23
C GLY A 31 6.73 -11.55 -14.07
N LEU A 32 6.84 -11.11 -15.34
CA LEU A 32 5.72 -11.13 -16.30
C LEU A 32 5.23 -12.54 -16.59
N LYS A 33 6.16 -13.51 -16.75
CA LYS A 33 5.82 -14.94 -16.96
C LYS A 33 5.19 -15.54 -15.72
N ASP A 34 5.75 -15.28 -14.56
CA ASP A 34 5.29 -15.84 -13.28
C ASP A 34 3.88 -15.34 -12.94
N LEU A 35 3.59 -14.05 -13.21
CA LEU A 35 2.29 -13.49 -12.92
C LEU A 35 1.16 -14.16 -13.71
N VAL A 36 1.38 -14.47 -14.98
CA VAL A 36 0.35 -15.05 -15.85
C VAL A 36 0.36 -16.57 -15.90
N ALA A 37 1.25 -17.21 -15.14
CA ALA A 37 1.32 -18.67 -15.04
C ALA A 37 0.07 -19.28 -14.38
N THR A 38 -0.62 -18.50 -13.54
CA THR A 38 -1.83 -18.91 -12.84
C THR A 38 -2.84 -17.78 -12.80
N THR A 39 -4.13 -18.12 -12.71
CA THR A 39 -5.17 -17.12 -12.39
C THR A 39 -5.20 -16.89 -10.88
N HIS A 40 -5.11 -15.63 -10.45
CA HIS A 40 -5.02 -15.26 -9.04
C HIS A 40 -6.39 -15.20 -8.37
N GLU A 41 -6.50 -15.72 -7.14
CA GLU A 41 -7.60 -15.38 -6.26
C GLU A 41 -7.31 -14.03 -5.60
N LEU A 42 -8.25 -13.08 -5.68
CA LEU A 42 -8.10 -11.70 -5.22
C LEU A 42 -9.14 -11.41 -4.14
N PRO A 43 -8.97 -11.94 -2.92
CA PRO A 43 -9.93 -11.82 -1.83
C PRO A 43 -9.91 -10.44 -1.16
N ASN A 44 -10.92 -10.18 -0.33
CA ASN A 44 -10.85 -9.21 0.74
C ASN A 44 -9.69 -9.54 1.69
N ILE A 45 -9.08 -8.52 2.27
CA ILE A 45 -8.10 -8.68 3.36
C ILE A 45 -8.61 -7.86 4.54
N ILE A 46 -9.28 -8.52 5.47
CA ILE A 46 -9.94 -7.90 6.62
C ILE A 46 -9.36 -8.47 7.91
N GLY A 47 -8.85 -7.60 8.78
CA GLY A 47 -8.18 -8.03 10.01
C GLY A 47 -7.00 -8.96 9.76
N GLY A 48 -6.29 -8.78 8.63
CA GLY A 48 -5.17 -9.63 8.19
C GLY A 48 -5.57 -10.97 7.59
N LYS A 49 -6.87 -11.27 7.49
CA LYS A 49 -7.37 -12.53 6.92
C LYS A 49 -7.83 -12.35 5.47
N LYS A 50 -7.44 -13.27 4.62
CA LYS A 50 -7.87 -13.34 3.21
C LYS A 50 -9.16 -14.14 3.12
N VAL A 51 -10.25 -13.50 2.69
CA VAL A 51 -11.57 -14.13 2.54
C VAL A 51 -12.21 -13.63 1.25
N MET A 52 -12.54 -14.53 0.33
CA MET A 52 -13.25 -14.16 -0.89
C MET A 52 -14.60 -13.55 -0.52
N ALA A 53 -14.94 -12.40 -1.09
CA ALA A 53 -16.24 -11.77 -0.91
C ALA A 53 -17.37 -12.65 -1.46
N ALA A 54 -18.57 -12.55 -0.85
CA ALA A 54 -19.69 -13.42 -1.19
C ALA A 54 -20.61 -12.87 -2.30
N GLY A 55 -20.31 -11.67 -2.83
CA GLY A 55 -21.08 -11.04 -3.90
C GLY A 55 -20.76 -11.59 -5.28
N GLU A 56 -21.19 -10.89 -6.30
CA GLU A 56 -20.96 -11.25 -7.70
C GLU A 56 -19.47 -11.32 -8.01
N LYS A 57 -19.06 -12.39 -8.72
CA LYS A 57 -17.69 -12.58 -9.14
C LYS A 57 -17.31 -11.62 -10.28
N ILE A 58 -16.11 -11.08 -10.20
CA ILE A 58 -15.54 -10.16 -11.19
C ILE A 58 -14.24 -10.77 -11.69
N GLU A 59 -14.15 -10.99 -13.00
CA GLU A 59 -12.90 -11.35 -13.65
C GLU A 59 -12.06 -10.10 -13.88
N VAL A 60 -10.82 -10.12 -13.40
CA VAL A 60 -9.83 -9.07 -13.65
C VAL A 60 -9.04 -9.46 -14.89
N ARG A 61 -9.26 -8.75 -15.97
CA ARG A 61 -8.66 -9.02 -17.27
C ARG A 61 -7.55 -8.04 -17.62
N SER A 62 -6.59 -8.48 -18.42
CA SER A 62 -5.57 -7.59 -18.98
C SER A 62 -6.21 -6.62 -19.98
N PRO A 63 -5.94 -5.29 -19.88
CA PRO A 63 -6.52 -4.32 -20.81
C PRO A 63 -5.99 -4.41 -22.25
N HIS A 64 -4.82 -5.00 -22.48
CA HIS A 64 -4.21 -5.18 -23.80
C HIS A 64 -4.32 -6.62 -24.35
N GLU A 65 -4.80 -7.56 -23.54
CA GLU A 65 -5.09 -8.94 -23.94
C GLU A 65 -6.39 -9.41 -23.28
N HIS A 66 -7.54 -8.98 -23.81
CA HIS A 66 -8.86 -9.15 -23.19
C HIS A 66 -9.26 -10.61 -22.93
N SER A 67 -8.69 -11.57 -23.67
CA SER A 67 -8.89 -13.00 -23.44
C SER A 67 -8.20 -13.50 -22.16
N ARG A 68 -7.21 -12.76 -21.66
CA ARG A 68 -6.41 -13.15 -20.49
C ARG A 68 -7.06 -12.71 -19.21
N VAL A 69 -7.48 -13.67 -18.39
CA VAL A 69 -7.93 -13.45 -17.03
C VAL A 69 -6.71 -13.50 -16.11
N LEU A 70 -6.41 -12.39 -15.46
CA LEU A 70 -5.31 -12.26 -14.50
C LEU A 70 -5.70 -12.78 -13.13
N GLY A 71 -6.95 -12.57 -12.74
CA GLY A 71 -7.46 -12.99 -11.45
C GLY A 71 -8.98 -12.93 -11.36
N VAL A 72 -9.51 -13.45 -10.27
CA VAL A 72 -10.93 -13.40 -9.94
C VAL A 72 -11.10 -12.79 -8.56
N THR A 73 -11.95 -11.78 -8.47
CA THR A 73 -12.42 -11.18 -7.24
C THR A 73 -13.95 -11.30 -7.14
N ALA A 74 -14.56 -10.72 -6.13
CA ALA A 74 -16.01 -10.62 -6.03
C ALA A 74 -16.39 -9.30 -5.34
N ASN A 75 -17.62 -8.83 -5.57
CA ASN A 75 -18.16 -7.67 -4.89
C ASN A 75 -18.29 -7.95 -3.39
N SER A 76 -17.77 -7.04 -2.56
CA SER A 76 -17.98 -7.09 -1.12
C SER A 76 -19.44 -6.82 -0.79
N THR A 77 -19.93 -7.55 0.19
CA THR A 77 -21.27 -7.38 0.73
C THR A 77 -21.30 -6.34 1.85
N GLN A 78 -22.49 -5.95 2.28
CA GLN A 78 -22.66 -5.11 3.47
C GLN A 78 -22.03 -5.77 4.72
N ALA A 79 -22.07 -7.10 4.82
CA ALA A 79 -21.43 -7.82 5.91
C ALA A 79 -19.90 -7.69 5.87
N ASP A 80 -19.28 -7.77 4.68
CA ASP A 80 -17.85 -7.55 4.52
C ASP A 80 -17.45 -6.14 4.93
N ALA A 81 -18.22 -5.12 4.51
CA ALA A 81 -18.00 -3.74 4.91
C ALA A 81 -18.12 -3.56 6.44
N THR A 82 -19.14 -4.16 7.06
CA THR A 82 -19.30 -4.13 8.53
C THR A 82 -18.14 -4.78 9.24
N ASN A 83 -17.64 -5.92 8.75
CA ASN A 83 -16.50 -6.62 9.30
C ASN A 83 -15.19 -5.79 9.15
N ALA A 84 -15.00 -5.12 8.02
CA ALA A 84 -13.87 -4.24 7.80
C ALA A 84 -13.87 -3.04 8.76
N ILE A 85 -15.05 -2.42 8.98
CA ILE A 85 -15.23 -1.35 9.96
C ILE A 85 -14.92 -1.85 11.39
N ALA A 86 -15.42 -3.01 11.75
CA ALA A 86 -15.15 -3.60 13.08
C ALA A 86 -13.66 -3.88 13.28
N ALA A 87 -13.00 -4.47 12.27
CA ALA A 87 -11.56 -4.73 12.31
C ALA A 87 -10.74 -3.43 12.44
N ALA A 88 -11.08 -2.39 11.65
CA ALA A 88 -10.44 -1.08 11.72
C ALA A 88 -10.60 -0.46 13.12
N LYS A 89 -11.81 -0.45 13.67
CA LYS A 89 -12.07 0.08 15.03
C LYS A 89 -11.33 -0.69 16.11
N THR A 90 -11.23 -2.00 15.98
CA THR A 90 -10.50 -2.86 16.94
C THR A 90 -8.99 -2.57 16.92
N ALA A 91 -8.40 -2.35 15.74
CA ALA A 91 -6.97 -2.07 15.60
C ALA A 91 -6.60 -0.62 15.99
N ALA A 92 -7.54 0.32 15.91
CA ALA A 92 -7.27 1.75 16.06
C ALA A 92 -6.57 2.13 17.37
N PRO A 93 -6.97 1.67 18.57
CA PRO A 93 -6.28 2.06 19.81
C PRO A 93 -4.80 1.66 19.82
N MET A 94 -4.51 0.41 19.50
CA MET A 94 -3.14 -0.11 19.48
C MET A 94 -2.28 0.66 18.47
N TRP A 95 -2.80 0.89 17.26
CA TRP A 95 -2.05 1.57 16.20
C TRP A 95 -1.83 3.06 16.50
N ARG A 96 -2.84 3.74 17.04
CA ARG A 96 -2.74 5.14 17.49
C ARG A 96 -1.69 5.32 18.57
N ASP A 97 -1.68 4.42 19.57
CA ASP A 97 -0.83 4.53 20.74
C ASP A 97 0.62 4.04 20.48
N LEU A 98 0.85 3.40 19.32
CA LEU A 98 2.19 3.01 18.87
C LEU A 98 3.04 4.26 18.60
N PRO A 99 4.28 4.35 19.10
CA PRO A 99 5.18 5.46 18.82
C PRO A 99 5.33 5.71 17.30
N PHE A 100 5.48 6.98 16.92
CA PHE A 100 5.64 7.34 15.50
C PHE A 100 6.76 6.55 14.82
N ASP A 101 7.90 6.37 15.49
CA ASP A 101 9.05 5.67 14.91
C ASP A 101 8.76 4.20 14.58
N GLU A 102 7.93 3.55 15.37
CA GLU A 102 7.50 2.17 15.11
C GLU A 102 6.58 2.09 13.89
N ARG A 103 5.65 3.05 13.74
CA ARG A 103 4.81 3.13 12.53
C ARG A 103 5.65 3.48 11.31
N ALA A 104 6.58 4.42 11.44
CA ALA A 104 7.52 4.80 10.39
C ALA A 104 8.39 3.62 9.94
N ALA A 105 8.85 2.78 10.88
CA ALA A 105 9.65 1.60 10.58
C ALA A 105 8.92 0.61 9.68
N VAL A 106 7.61 0.41 9.88
CA VAL A 106 6.79 -0.45 8.99
C VAL A 106 6.76 0.12 7.55
N ILE A 107 6.55 1.42 7.41
CA ILE A 107 6.47 2.07 6.10
C ILE A 107 7.83 2.09 5.38
N LEU A 108 8.91 2.38 6.10
CA LEU A 108 10.27 2.33 5.53
C LEU A 108 10.66 0.90 5.13
N ARG A 109 10.29 -0.10 5.93
CA ARG A 109 10.49 -1.50 5.58
C ARG A 109 9.69 -1.90 4.34
N ALA A 110 8.48 -1.36 4.16
CA ALA A 110 7.72 -1.57 2.93
C ALA A 110 8.45 -0.97 1.71
N ALA A 111 9.04 0.23 1.86
CA ALA A 111 9.87 0.83 0.81
C ALA A 111 11.07 -0.05 0.46
N ASP A 112 11.79 -0.59 1.46
CA ASP A 112 12.94 -1.49 1.25
C ASP A 112 12.54 -2.80 0.57
N LEU A 113 11.41 -3.40 0.96
CA LEU A 113 10.88 -4.60 0.31
C LEU A 113 10.52 -4.33 -1.15
N LEU A 114 9.92 -3.17 -1.44
CA LEU A 114 9.53 -2.80 -2.80
C LEU A 114 10.74 -2.46 -3.66
N SER A 115 11.75 -1.79 -3.13
CA SER A 115 13.00 -1.51 -3.86
C SER A 115 13.82 -2.77 -4.15
N GLY A 116 13.56 -3.85 -3.44
CA GLY A 116 14.26 -5.14 -3.53
C GLY A 116 13.37 -6.28 -4.04
N PRO A 117 13.09 -7.29 -3.19
CA PRO A 117 12.52 -8.57 -3.62
C PRO A 117 11.10 -8.49 -4.19
N TRP A 118 10.35 -7.43 -3.93
CA TRP A 118 8.98 -7.26 -4.42
C TRP A 118 8.87 -6.46 -5.72
N ARG A 119 9.97 -5.82 -6.16
CA ARG A 119 9.98 -4.93 -7.33
C ARG A 119 9.37 -5.58 -8.57
N ASN A 120 9.91 -6.71 -8.98
CA ASN A 120 9.47 -7.37 -10.22
C ASN A 120 8.02 -7.86 -10.16
N LYS A 121 7.50 -8.22 -8.98
CA LYS A 121 6.10 -8.61 -8.80
C LYS A 121 5.15 -7.44 -9.03
N VAL A 122 5.47 -6.28 -8.44
CA VAL A 122 4.65 -5.06 -8.56
C VAL A 122 4.73 -4.50 -9.97
N LEU A 123 5.92 -4.51 -10.59
CA LEU A 123 6.11 -4.15 -12.00
C LEU A 123 5.26 -5.02 -12.92
N ALA A 124 5.35 -6.34 -12.78
CA ALA A 124 4.60 -7.27 -13.62
C ALA A 124 3.08 -7.06 -13.47
N ALA A 125 2.60 -6.86 -12.25
CA ALA A 125 1.18 -6.60 -11.99
C ALA A 125 0.71 -5.28 -12.64
N THR A 126 1.57 -4.27 -12.66
CA THR A 126 1.28 -2.97 -13.27
C THR A 126 1.30 -3.06 -14.80
N VAL A 127 2.29 -3.74 -15.37
CA VAL A 127 2.35 -3.96 -16.84
C VAL A 127 1.11 -4.73 -17.32
N TRP A 128 0.81 -5.87 -16.70
CA TRP A 128 -0.33 -6.70 -17.11
C TRP A 128 -1.69 -6.11 -16.77
N GLY A 129 -1.84 -5.55 -15.57
CA GLY A 129 -3.14 -5.09 -15.07
C GLY A 129 -3.52 -3.67 -15.51
N GLN A 130 -2.54 -2.85 -15.91
CA GLN A 130 -2.76 -1.45 -16.28
C GLN A 130 -2.26 -1.11 -17.69
N SER A 131 -1.73 -2.09 -18.43
CA SER A 131 -1.20 -1.93 -19.81
C SER A 131 -0.12 -0.85 -19.92
N LYS A 132 0.70 -0.71 -18.90
CA LYS A 132 1.84 0.20 -18.92
C LYS A 132 3.05 -0.45 -19.55
N THR A 133 3.86 0.36 -20.24
CA THR A 133 5.20 -0.08 -20.66
C THR A 133 6.08 -0.34 -19.43
N ALA A 134 7.18 -1.08 -19.61
CA ALA A 134 8.12 -1.33 -18.52
C ALA A 134 8.59 -0.05 -17.84
N TYR A 135 8.90 0.98 -18.64
CA TYR A 135 9.38 2.27 -18.12
C TYR A 135 8.28 3.06 -17.37
N GLN A 136 7.06 3.07 -17.88
CA GLN A 136 5.93 3.69 -17.17
C GLN A 136 5.62 2.95 -15.86
N ALA A 137 5.60 1.62 -15.89
CA ALA A 137 5.38 0.83 -14.68
C ALA A 137 6.48 1.07 -13.63
N GLU A 138 7.74 1.18 -14.06
CA GLU A 138 8.87 1.48 -13.17
C GLU A 138 8.67 2.81 -12.43
N ILE A 139 8.29 3.87 -13.16
CA ILE A 139 8.05 5.18 -12.56
C ILE A 139 6.76 5.16 -11.72
N ASP A 140 5.64 4.79 -12.33
CA ASP A 140 4.29 4.97 -11.79
C ASP A 140 3.88 3.94 -10.75
N SER A 141 4.68 2.91 -10.51
CA SER A 141 4.38 1.90 -9.50
C SER A 141 5.47 1.74 -8.46
N THR A 142 6.70 1.47 -8.87
CA THR A 142 7.77 1.17 -7.92
C THR A 142 8.47 2.42 -7.42
N CYS A 143 9.10 3.20 -8.31
CA CYS A 143 9.87 4.38 -7.88
C CYS A 143 9.01 5.38 -7.12
N GLU A 144 7.85 5.75 -7.66
CA GLU A 144 6.96 6.73 -7.04
C GLU A 144 6.41 6.25 -5.70
N LEU A 145 6.03 4.96 -5.57
CA LEU A 145 5.53 4.44 -4.30
C LEU A 145 6.62 4.35 -3.23
N ILE A 146 7.83 3.95 -3.61
CA ILE A 146 8.99 3.93 -2.72
C ILE A 146 9.29 5.36 -2.23
N ASP A 147 9.27 6.32 -3.15
CA ASP A 147 9.50 7.72 -2.84
C ASP A 147 8.40 8.28 -1.93
N PHE A 148 7.11 8.01 -2.21
CA PHE A 148 6.03 8.38 -1.31
C PHE A 148 6.27 7.85 0.11
N TRP A 149 6.62 6.61 0.28
CA TRP A 149 6.82 6.04 1.61
C TRP A 149 8.01 6.64 2.34
N ARG A 150 9.15 6.87 1.66
CA ARG A 150 10.33 7.51 2.25
C ARG A 150 10.06 8.98 2.60
N PHE A 151 9.50 9.74 1.67
CA PHE A 151 9.25 11.17 1.86
C PHE A 151 8.10 11.43 2.82
N ASN A 152 7.03 10.64 2.83
CA ASN A 152 5.95 10.78 3.80
C ASN A 152 6.44 10.61 5.24
N VAL A 153 7.32 9.64 5.50
CA VAL A 153 7.93 9.45 6.82
C VAL A 153 8.76 10.68 7.21
N HIS A 154 9.54 11.21 6.28
CA HIS A 154 10.33 12.43 6.51
C HIS A 154 9.44 13.64 6.82
N PHE A 155 8.44 13.91 6.00
CA PHE A 155 7.53 15.04 6.19
C PHE A 155 6.67 14.90 7.44
N ALA A 156 6.20 13.70 7.76
CA ALA A 156 5.48 13.46 8.99
C ALA A 156 6.36 13.75 10.21
N ARG A 157 7.64 13.38 10.16
CA ARG A 157 8.59 13.74 11.22
C ARG A 157 8.76 15.25 11.36
N GLN A 158 8.85 15.98 10.25
CA GLN A 158 8.93 17.44 10.29
C GLN A 158 7.67 18.05 10.92
N ILE A 159 6.48 17.61 10.54
CA ILE A 159 5.21 18.06 11.15
C ILE A 159 5.22 17.83 12.66
N LEU A 160 5.65 16.67 13.12
CA LEU A 160 5.70 16.34 14.55
C LEU A 160 6.79 17.11 15.32
N GLN A 161 7.82 17.59 14.64
CA GLN A 161 8.88 18.43 15.23
C GLN A 161 8.46 19.89 15.43
N GLU A 162 7.48 20.37 14.65
CA GLU A 162 6.97 21.73 14.83
C GLU A 162 6.16 21.82 16.12
N GLN A 163 6.72 22.54 17.08
CA GLN A 163 6.15 22.69 18.41
C GLN A 163 5.99 24.18 18.77
N PRO A 164 4.96 24.55 19.55
CA PRO A 164 4.76 25.93 19.97
C PRO A 164 5.88 26.42 20.87
N VAL A 165 6.07 27.75 20.90
CA VAL A 165 7.05 28.38 21.77
C VAL A 165 6.66 28.18 23.23
N SER A 166 7.64 27.78 24.07
CA SER A 166 7.49 27.62 25.51
C SER A 166 8.12 28.83 26.23
N SER A 167 7.46 29.29 27.28
CA SER A 167 7.99 30.30 28.18
C SER A 167 8.75 29.70 29.37
N PRO A 168 9.60 30.44 30.09
CA PRO A 168 10.25 29.91 31.28
C PRO A 168 9.25 29.32 32.29
N GLY A 169 9.47 28.07 32.71
CA GLY A 169 8.58 27.34 33.61
C GLY A 169 7.32 26.75 32.98
N VAL A 170 7.11 26.90 31.68
CA VAL A 170 5.96 26.34 30.92
C VAL A 170 6.48 25.54 29.76
N TRP A 171 5.89 24.37 29.54
CA TRP A 171 6.19 23.51 28.38
C TRP A 171 4.94 23.34 27.54
N ASN A 172 4.88 24.02 26.38
CA ASN A 172 3.80 23.92 25.40
C ASN A 172 4.13 22.86 24.38
N ARG A 173 3.17 21.97 24.12
CA ARG A 173 3.29 20.91 23.09
C ARG A 173 1.99 20.75 22.33
N THR A 174 2.12 20.47 21.04
CA THR A 174 1.03 19.99 20.20
C THR A 174 0.91 18.48 20.33
N ASP A 175 -0.29 18.00 20.56
CA ASP A 175 -0.65 16.58 20.52
C ASP A 175 -1.45 16.30 19.25
N HIS A 176 -0.85 15.56 18.32
CA HIS A 176 -1.48 15.20 17.04
C HIS A 176 -2.28 13.92 17.22
N ARG A 177 -3.60 14.03 17.21
CA ARG A 177 -4.50 12.88 17.30
C ARG A 177 -4.95 12.40 15.93
N PRO A 178 -4.97 11.07 15.68
CA PRO A 178 -5.65 10.51 14.52
C PRO A 178 -7.14 10.89 14.48
N LEU A 179 -7.72 10.78 13.30
CA LEU A 179 -9.16 11.04 13.11
C LEU A 179 -10.01 10.03 13.90
N GLU A 180 -11.20 10.43 14.25
CA GLU A 180 -12.20 9.54 14.83
C GLU A 180 -12.67 8.52 13.79
N GLY A 181 -12.76 7.24 14.17
CA GLY A 181 -13.23 6.17 13.29
C GLY A 181 -12.12 5.62 12.38
N PHE A 182 -12.31 5.70 11.06
CA PHE A 182 -11.39 5.21 10.05
C PHE A 182 -11.38 6.12 8.81
N VAL A 183 -10.34 6.00 8.00
CA VAL A 183 -10.26 6.64 6.68
C VAL A 183 -10.74 5.67 5.61
N TYR A 184 -11.59 6.12 4.69
CA TYR A 184 -11.98 5.33 3.53
C TYR A 184 -11.21 5.79 2.30
N ALA A 185 -10.35 4.91 1.78
CA ALA A 185 -9.50 5.17 0.62
C ALA A 185 -10.05 4.44 -0.60
N ILE A 186 -10.57 5.20 -1.57
CA ILE A 186 -10.98 4.68 -2.89
C ILE A 186 -9.88 5.06 -3.88
N THR A 187 -9.28 4.05 -4.53
CA THR A 187 -8.09 4.29 -5.34
C THR A 187 -8.29 4.01 -6.82
N PRO A 188 -7.55 4.74 -7.69
CA PRO A 188 -7.73 4.69 -9.13
C PRO A 188 -7.27 3.37 -9.74
N PHE A 189 -7.58 3.20 -11.03
CA PHE A 189 -7.25 1.98 -11.80
C PHE A 189 -5.86 2.05 -12.46
N ASN A 190 -5.27 3.21 -12.61
CA ASN A 190 -4.15 3.46 -13.53
C ASN A 190 -2.82 3.82 -12.87
N PHE A 191 -2.76 3.93 -11.54
CA PHE A 191 -1.53 4.24 -10.80
C PHE A 191 -1.40 3.36 -9.55
N THR A 192 -0.50 2.39 -9.59
CA THR A 192 -0.20 1.54 -8.42
C THR A 192 0.39 2.36 -7.27
N ALA A 193 1.24 3.35 -7.56
CA ALA A 193 1.82 4.20 -6.55
C ALA A 193 0.76 5.00 -5.78
N ILE A 194 -0.18 5.64 -6.48
CA ILE A 194 -1.27 6.39 -5.85
C ILE A 194 -2.16 5.46 -5.03
N ALA A 195 -2.45 4.27 -5.57
CA ALA A 195 -3.26 3.29 -4.87
C ALA A 195 -2.61 2.77 -3.58
N GLY A 196 -1.29 2.61 -3.56
CA GLY A 196 -0.54 2.23 -2.36
C GLY A 196 -0.36 3.38 -1.38
N ASN A 197 -0.20 4.60 -1.87
CA ASN A 197 0.01 5.77 -1.04
C ASN A 197 -1.26 6.20 -0.28
N LEU A 198 -2.42 6.19 -0.93
CA LEU A 198 -3.67 6.70 -0.36
C LEU A 198 -4.06 6.03 0.98
N PRO A 199 -3.95 4.70 1.14
CA PRO A 199 -4.19 4.04 2.42
C PRO A 199 -3.02 4.18 3.40
N THR A 200 -1.77 4.27 2.92
CA THR A 200 -0.60 4.24 3.80
C THR A 200 -0.26 5.60 4.42
N ALA A 201 -0.53 6.71 3.74
CA ALA A 201 -0.29 8.04 4.29
C ALA A 201 -1.11 8.33 5.57
N PRO A 202 -2.45 8.11 5.61
CA PRO A 202 -3.20 8.25 6.86
C PRO A 202 -2.83 7.18 7.90
N ALA A 203 -2.47 5.96 7.47
CA ALA A 203 -2.02 4.92 8.40
C ALA A 203 -0.73 5.33 9.12
N LEU A 204 0.26 5.92 8.43
CA LEU A 204 1.48 6.46 9.03
C LEU A 204 1.16 7.46 10.15
N MET A 205 0.12 8.28 9.99
CA MET A 205 -0.31 9.26 10.99
C MET A 205 -1.22 8.67 12.08
N GLY A 206 -1.30 7.34 12.19
CA GLY A 206 -1.98 6.65 13.28
C GLY A 206 -3.45 6.32 13.02
N ASN A 207 -3.96 6.58 11.81
CA ASN A 207 -5.33 6.20 11.44
C ASN A 207 -5.42 4.73 11.03
N THR A 208 -6.60 4.14 11.17
CA THR A 208 -6.93 2.89 10.46
C THR A 208 -7.67 3.19 9.17
N VAL A 209 -7.58 2.28 8.21
CA VAL A 209 -8.04 2.51 6.85
C VAL A 209 -8.86 1.34 6.34
N ILE A 210 -9.93 1.66 5.61
CA ILE A 210 -10.60 0.74 4.70
C ILE A 210 -10.22 1.15 3.29
N TRP A 211 -9.57 0.26 2.56
CA TRP A 211 -9.06 0.49 1.22
C TRP A 211 -9.90 -0.27 0.20
N LYS A 212 -10.51 0.46 -0.73
CA LYS A 212 -11.22 -0.11 -1.89
C LYS A 212 -10.48 0.24 -3.17
N PRO A 213 -9.64 -0.63 -3.69
CA PRO A 213 -9.01 -0.44 -4.99
C PRO A 213 -10.03 -0.60 -6.13
N SER A 214 -9.71 -0.03 -7.30
CA SER A 214 -10.47 -0.32 -8.52
C SER A 214 -10.36 -1.81 -8.88
N PRO A 215 -11.45 -2.45 -9.34
CA PRO A 215 -11.42 -3.87 -9.74
C PRO A 215 -10.34 -4.18 -10.76
N THR A 216 -10.14 -3.31 -11.75
CA THR A 216 -9.12 -3.49 -12.80
C THR A 216 -7.68 -3.38 -12.29
N GLN A 217 -7.47 -2.79 -11.11
CA GLN A 217 -6.17 -2.72 -10.44
C GLN A 217 -6.00 -3.78 -9.34
N GLN A 218 -6.96 -4.64 -9.14
CA GLN A 218 -7.02 -5.52 -7.97
C GLN A 218 -5.78 -6.43 -7.82
N VAL A 219 -5.16 -6.85 -8.93
CA VAL A 219 -3.92 -7.68 -8.87
C VAL A 219 -2.79 -6.91 -8.20
N ALA A 220 -2.50 -5.69 -8.68
CA ALA A 220 -1.44 -4.85 -8.11
C ALA A 220 -1.75 -4.45 -6.65
N ALA A 221 -3.03 -4.15 -6.34
CA ALA A 221 -3.46 -3.82 -4.99
C ALA A 221 -3.29 -4.99 -4.02
N SER A 222 -3.65 -6.21 -4.43
CA SER A 222 -3.48 -7.42 -3.60
C SER A 222 -2.01 -7.69 -3.30
N ILE A 223 -1.13 -7.55 -4.30
CA ILE A 223 0.32 -7.68 -4.12
C ILE A 223 0.87 -6.60 -3.19
N THR A 224 0.40 -5.35 -3.34
CA THR A 224 0.80 -4.25 -2.46
C THR A 224 0.36 -4.50 -1.02
N MET A 225 -0.85 -5.03 -0.80
CA MET A 225 -1.31 -5.36 0.54
C MET A 225 -0.50 -6.51 1.16
N ASP A 226 -0.16 -7.54 0.37
CA ASP A 226 0.73 -8.62 0.81
C ASP A 226 2.11 -8.10 1.19
N LEU A 227 2.66 -7.16 0.43
CA LEU A 227 3.92 -6.48 0.74
C LEU A 227 3.83 -5.72 2.06
N LEU A 228 2.76 -4.96 2.30
CA LEU A 228 2.55 -4.23 3.55
C LEU A 228 2.47 -5.17 4.76
N MET A 229 1.78 -6.29 4.62
CA MET A 229 1.75 -7.33 5.67
C MET A 229 3.13 -7.94 5.90
N ALA A 230 3.90 -8.20 4.85
CA ALA A 230 5.29 -8.68 4.95
C ALA A 230 6.24 -7.65 5.59
N ALA A 231 5.94 -6.37 5.44
CA ALA A 231 6.64 -5.27 6.11
C ALA A 231 6.33 -5.17 7.60
N GLY A 232 5.31 -5.90 8.08
CA GLY A 232 4.93 -5.90 9.49
C GLY A 232 3.73 -5.00 9.81
N LEU A 233 2.94 -4.58 8.80
CA LEU A 233 1.70 -3.85 9.06
C LEU A 233 0.76 -4.73 9.91
N PRO A 234 0.34 -4.26 11.11
CA PRO A 234 -0.51 -5.07 11.97
C PRO A 234 -1.91 -5.34 11.36
N PRO A 235 -2.50 -6.51 11.66
CA PRO A 235 -3.85 -6.84 11.21
C PRO A 235 -4.88 -5.78 11.60
N GLY A 236 -5.73 -5.37 10.64
CA GLY A 236 -6.80 -4.41 10.88
C GLY A 236 -6.42 -2.93 10.72
N VAL A 237 -5.13 -2.59 10.62
CA VAL A 237 -4.70 -1.19 10.37
C VAL A 237 -5.14 -0.75 8.98
N ILE A 238 -4.87 -1.54 7.96
CA ILE A 238 -5.45 -1.36 6.62
C ILE A 238 -6.26 -2.62 6.30
N ASN A 239 -7.52 -2.43 5.94
CA ASN A 239 -8.43 -3.49 5.53
C ASN A 239 -8.79 -3.26 4.06
N MET A 240 -8.49 -4.21 3.19
CA MET A 240 -8.80 -4.11 1.77
C MET A 240 -10.12 -4.82 1.47
N VAL A 241 -11.06 -4.09 0.87
CA VAL A 241 -12.34 -4.62 0.38
C VAL A 241 -12.42 -4.51 -1.13
N THR A 242 -12.95 -5.53 -1.78
CA THR A 242 -13.07 -5.62 -3.23
C THR A 242 -14.45 -5.18 -3.68
N GLY A 243 -14.59 -4.72 -4.90
CA GLY A 243 -15.89 -4.35 -5.46
C GLY A 243 -15.77 -3.36 -6.62
N ASP A 244 -16.85 -3.29 -7.40
CA ASP A 244 -17.01 -2.30 -8.48
C ASP A 244 -17.28 -0.88 -7.94
N GLY A 245 -17.64 0.03 -8.84
CA GLY A 245 -17.88 1.45 -8.51
C GLY A 245 -19.36 1.80 -8.24
N ILE A 246 -20.24 0.81 -8.18
CA ILE A 246 -21.69 1.00 -8.04
C ILE A 246 -22.12 0.73 -6.61
#